data_25c6dde8709358fb53ad71a63f297d78
#
_entry.id   25c6dde8709358fb53ad71a63f297d78
#
_cell.length_a   1.000
_cell.length_b   1.000
_cell.length_c   1.000
_cell.angle_alpha   90.00
_cell.angle_beta   90.00
_cell.angle_gamma   90.00
#
_symmetry.space_group_name_H-M   'P 1'
#
loop_
_entity.id
_entity.type
_entity.pdbx_description
1 polymer ?
#
loop_
_entity_poly.entity_id
_entity_poly.type
_entity_poly.pdbx_seq_one_letter_code
_entity_poly.pdbx_strand_id
1 'polypeptide(L)'
;MNMSMGTNTERWLFVGFMIAFAVKAPMFPVHTWLPDAAENTTPGGAVMMVAIMDKIGTFGMFRFCLSLFPKAADWATPVIIVLAVISIIYGALAALAQENMMRLVAYTSVSHFGFIVLGLFALTPTSVAGANLYMFNHGISTAALFLLVGYLIKRRGSTQISDFGGVQKVAPILAGFLLIAGLSSLSLPGLAPFISEFGVIAGTWTKYPWAAGISAIAMVLAGLYIMRMYKRTMTGLPSPTVKEKVSELSMAERWIIIPLLALLIVFGVYPTPLTSVLNPDAEQTVSFVEKATGPNNATSEPTTITQGGAH
;
A
#
# COMPACT_ATOMS: atom_id res chain seq x y z
N MET A 1 -16.59 -6.56 25.43
CA MET A 1 -17.23 -7.88 25.27
C MET A 1 -16.11 -8.92 25.28
N ASN A 2 -15.92 -9.63 26.41
CA ASN A 2 -14.96 -10.76 26.47
C ASN A 2 -15.67 -12.02 25.99
N MET A 3 -15.72 -12.23 24.68
CA MET A 3 -16.08 -13.56 24.17
C MET A 3 -14.82 -14.45 24.27
N SER A 4 -14.80 -15.37 25.23
CA SER A 4 -13.78 -16.41 25.31
C SER A 4 -14.04 -17.44 24.19
N MET A 5 -13.48 -17.19 23.01
CA MET A 5 -13.50 -18.17 21.92
C MET A 5 -12.40 -19.22 22.17
N GLY A 6 -12.69 -20.50 21.84
CA GLY A 6 -11.65 -21.52 21.83
C GLY A 6 -10.56 -21.17 20.82
N THR A 7 -9.29 -21.45 21.16
CA THR A 7 -8.12 -21.07 20.34
C THR A 7 -8.21 -21.52 18.88
N ASN A 8 -8.72 -22.72 18.61
CA ASN A 8 -8.88 -23.21 17.24
C ASN A 8 -9.97 -22.46 16.48
N THR A 9 -11.07 -22.10 17.14
CA THR A 9 -12.16 -21.32 16.52
C THR A 9 -11.67 -19.92 16.15
N GLU A 10 -10.92 -19.26 17.05
CA GLU A 10 -10.31 -17.96 16.80
C GLU A 10 -9.38 -17.99 15.57
N ARG A 11 -8.50 -19.00 15.47
CA ARG A 11 -7.59 -19.18 14.34
C ARG A 11 -8.32 -19.40 13.02
N TRP A 12 -9.36 -20.24 12.97
CA TRP A 12 -10.12 -20.48 11.74
C TRP A 12 -10.87 -19.24 11.27
N LEU A 13 -11.50 -18.51 12.21
CA LEU A 13 -12.16 -17.25 11.89
C LEU A 13 -11.14 -16.21 11.38
N PHE A 14 -10.02 -16.05 12.07
CA PHE A 14 -8.93 -15.17 11.65
C PHE A 14 -8.46 -15.50 10.23
N VAL A 15 -8.19 -16.77 9.92
CA VAL A 15 -7.73 -17.19 8.59
C VAL A 15 -8.76 -16.84 7.52
N GLY A 16 -10.06 -17.07 7.78
CA GLY A 16 -11.12 -16.69 6.85
C GLY A 16 -11.16 -15.19 6.57
N PHE A 17 -11.12 -14.36 7.60
CA PHE A 17 -11.05 -12.90 7.46
C PHE A 17 -9.77 -12.46 6.75
N MET A 18 -8.61 -13.02 7.15
CA MET A 18 -7.32 -12.67 6.57
C MET A 18 -7.24 -13.00 5.08
N ILE A 19 -7.75 -14.15 4.63
CA ILE A 19 -7.81 -14.50 3.20
C ILE A 19 -8.69 -13.50 2.46
N ALA A 20 -9.89 -13.21 2.96
CA ALA A 20 -10.80 -12.27 2.31
C ALA A 20 -10.17 -10.88 2.16
N PHE A 21 -9.50 -10.39 3.20
CA PHE A 21 -8.83 -9.09 3.17
C PHE A 21 -7.53 -9.11 2.34
N ALA A 22 -6.79 -10.22 2.32
CA ALA A 22 -5.58 -10.38 1.51
C ALA A 22 -5.89 -10.43 0.00
N VAL A 23 -7.05 -10.99 -0.38
CA VAL A 23 -7.54 -10.90 -1.77
C VAL A 23 -7.88 -9.45 -2.10
N LYS A 24 -8.56 -8.74 -1.20
CA LYS A 24 -8.99 -7.36 -1.42
C LYS A 24 -7.83 -6.35 -1.36
N ALA A 25 -6.92 -6.48 -0.39
CA ALA A 25 -5.65 -5.76 -0.35
C ALA A 25 -4.60 -6.62 -1.05
N PRO A 26 -4.43 -6.49 -2.37
CA PRO A 26 -3.81 -7.49 -3.22
C PRO A 26 -2.38 -7.79 -2.80
N MET A 27 -2.21 -8.81 -1.97
CA MET A 27 -0.89 -9.28 -1.55
C MET A 27 -0.59 -10.68 -2.11
N PHE A 28 0.68 -11.01 -2.20
CA PHE A 28 1.10 -12.35 -2.62
C PHE A 28 0.52 -13.42 -1.66
N PRO A 29 -0.01 -14.56 -2.17
CA PRO A 29 -0.08 -14.97 -3.58
C PRO A 29 -1.40 -14.59 -4.31
N VAL A 30 -2.34 -13.91 -3.66
CA VAL A 30 -3.72 -13.68 -4.16
C VAL A 30 -3.90 -12.33 -4.89
N HIS A 31 -2.82 -11.75 -5.42
CA HIS A 31 -2.76 -10.41 -6.03
C HIS A 31 -3.01 -10.36 -7.53
N THR A 32 -2.98 -11.50 -8.23
CA THR A 32 -2.87 -11.58 -9.70
C THR A 32 -4.03 -10.92 -10.44
N TRP A 33 -5.20 -10.84 -9.82
CA TRP A 33 -6.38 -10.20 -10.40
C TRP A 33 -6.21 -8.69 -10.60
N LEU A 34 -5.41 -8.01 -9.75
CA LEU A 34 -5.31 -6.55 -9.76
C LEU A 34 -4.65 -6.00 -11.03
N PRO A 35 -3.47 -6.48 -11.48
CA PRO A 35 -2.86 -6.00 -12.73
C PRO A 35 -3.74 -6.24 -13.96
N ASP A 36 -4.43 -7.38 -14.00
CA ASP A 36 -5.32 -7.71 -15.11
C ASP A 36 -6.58 -6.82 -15.12
N ALA A 37 -7.16 -6.58 -13.94
CA ALA A 37 -8.28 -5.65 -13.80
C ALA A 37 -7.87 -4.21 -14.13
N ALA A 38 -6.69 -3.75 -13.69
CA ALA A 38 -6.22 -2.39 -13.96
C ALA A 38 -5.95 -2.14 -15.45
N GLU A 39 -5.42 -3.14 -16.17
CA GLU A 39 -5.19 -3.04 -17.61
C GLU A 39 -6.50 -2.93 -18.41
N ASN A 40 -7.53 -3.65 -17.98
CA ASN A 40 -8.79 -3.78 -18.70
C ASN A 40 -9.90 -2.82 -18.23
N THR A 41 -9.59 -1.89 -17.30
CA THR A 41 -10.53 -0.89 -16.83
C THR A 41 -10.14 0.52 -17.31
N THR A 42 -11.08 1.47 -17.18
CA THR A 42 -10.76 2.87 -17.40
C THR A 42 -9.82 3.41 -16.31
N PRO A 43 -8.99 4.43 -16.59
CA PRO A 43 -8.12 5.02 -15.57
C PRO A 43 -8.87 5.49 -14.32
N GLY A 44 -10.07 6.06 -14.48
CA GLY A 44 -10.95 6.42 -13.35
C GLY A 44 -11.44 5.19 -12.57
N GLY A 45 -11.76 4.09 -13.26
CA GLY A 45 -12.09 2.81 -12.63
C GLY A 45 -10.92 2.24 -11.83
N ALA A 46 -9.69 2.32 -12.38
CA ALA A 46 -8.48 1.91 -11.66
C ALA A 46 -8.24 2.76 -10.40
N VAL A 47 -8.49 4.08 -10.45
CA VAL A 47 -8.41 4.96 -9.27
C VAL A 47 -9.41 4.52 -8.19
N MET A 48 -10.67 4.32 -8.55
CA MET A 48 -11.68 3.87 -7.58
C MET A 48 -11.33 2.53 -6.96
N MET A 49 -10.84 1.59 -7.78
CA MET A 49 -10.48 0.24 -7.35
C MET A 49 -9.23 0.27 -6.44
N VAL A 50 -8.12 0.81 -6.94
CA VAL A 50 -6.81 0.70 -6.27
C VAL A 50 -6.62 1.77 -5.20
N ALA A 51 -6.98 3.03 -5.50
CA ALA A 51 -6.75 4.13 -4.56
C ALA A 51 -7.71 4.14 -3.38
N ILE A 52 -8.94 3.60 -3.52
CA ILE A 52 -9.98 3.64 -2.48
C ILE A 52 -10.36 2.23 -2.01
N MET A 53 -10.94 1.41 -2.91
CA MET A 53 -11.59 0.15 -2.50
C MET A 53 -10.61 -0.88 -1.93
N ASP A 54 -9.38 -0.96 -2.43
CA ASP A 54 -8.40 -1.93 -1.95
C ASP A 54 -7.94 -1.63 -0.51
N LYS A 55 -8.05 -0.36 -0.05
CA LYS A 55 -7.78 0.01 1.35
C LYS A 55 -8.77 -0.59 2.34
N ILE A 56 -9.98 -0.98 1.89
CA ILE A 56 -10.93 -1.72 2.72
C ILE A 56 -10.30 -3.04 3.21
N GLY A 57 -9.47 -3.69 2.38
CA GLY A 57 -8.74 -4.90 2.79
C GLY A 57 -7.78 -4.65 3.95
N THR A 58 -6.88 -3.67 3.80
CA THR A 58 -5.91 -3.33 4.86
C THR A 58 -6.57 -2.73 6.09
N PHE A 59 -7.59 -1.90 5.91
CA PHE A 59 -8.39 -1.39 7.02
C PHE A 59 -9.13 -2.52 7.74
N GLY A 60 -9.65 -3.50 7.00
CA GLY A 60 -10.27 -4.70 7.57
C GLY A 60 -9.27 -5.54 8.38
N MET A 61 -8.05 -5.72 7.90
CA MET A 61 -6.98 -6.38 8.66
C MET A 61 -6.73 -5.64 9.99
N PHE A 62 -6.60 -4.32 9.94
CA PHE A 62 -6.36 -3.50 11.12
C PHE A 62 -7.52 -3.57 12.12
N ARG A 63 -8.77 -3.34 11.65
CA ARG A 63 -9.93 -3.21 12.56
C ARG A 63 -10.55 -4.54 12.98
N PHE A 64 -10.44 -5.59 12.18
CA PHE A 64 -11.06 -6.87 12.48
C PHE A 64 -10.03 -7.94 12.84
N CYS A 65 -8.98 -8.13 12.04
CA CYS A 65 -8.01 -9.20 12.32
C CYS A 65 -7.24 -8.94 13.62
N LEU A 66 -6.74 -7.72 13.84
CA LEU A 66 -5.97 -7.39 15.05
C LEU A 66 -6.86 -7.20 16.28
N SER A 67 -8.06 -6.63 16.11
CA SER A 67 -8.91 -6.28 17.25
C SER A 67 -9.83 -7.42 17.72
N LEU A 68 -10.33 -8.27 16.81
CA LEU A 68 -11.23 -9.38 17.17
C LEU A 68 -10.47 -10.67 17.48
N PHE A 69 -9.31 -10.88 16.88
CA PHE A 69 -8.55 -12.13 16.95
C PHE A 69 -7.09 -11.91 17.33
N PRO A 70 -6.78 -11.22 18.44
CA PRO A 70 -5.43 -10.80 18.77
C PRO A 70 -4.45 -11.97 18.93
N LYS A 71 -4.88 -13.09 19.56
CA LYS A 71 -4.04 -14.28 19.75
C LYS A 71 -3.78 -15.00 18.42
N ALA A 72 -4.79 -15.09 17.56
CA ALA A 72 -4.62 -15.68 16.24
C ALA A 72 -3.77 -14.80 15.32
N ALA A 73 -3.87 -13.46 15.43
CA ALA A 73 -3.04 -12.51 14.70
C ALA A 73 -1.57 -12.67 15.08
N ASP A 74 -1.25 -12.73 16.37
CA ASP A 74 0.12 -12.94 16.86
C ASP A 74 0.68 -14.29 16.36
N TRP A 75 -0.11 -15.37 16.48
CA TRP A 75 0.27 -16.70 15.97
C TRP A 75 0.58 -16.68 14.45
N ALA A 76 -0.19 -15.96 13.65
CA ALA A 76 -0.04 -15.92 12.20
C ALA A 76 1.04 -14.91 11.73
N THR A 77 1.45 -13.98 12.58
CA THR A 77 2.38 -12.88 12.27
C THR A 77 3.66 -13.35 11.54
N PRO A 78 4.38 -14.41 11.93
CA PRO A 78 5.60 -14.80 11.21
C PRO A 78 5.35 -15.16 9.75
N VAL A 79 4.25 -15.85 9.46
CA VAL A 79 3.87 -16.22 8.09
C VAL A 79 3.45 -14.99 7.30
N ILE A 80 2.66 -14.11 7.89
CA ILE A 80 2.18 -12.90 7.22
C ILE A 80 3.33 -11.96 6.91
N ILE A 81 4.32 -11.81 7.80
CA ILE A 81 5.54 -11.01 7.54
C ILE A 81 6.31 -11.55 6.34
N VAL A 82 6.50 -12.87 6.25
CA VAL A 82 7.17 -13.47 5.09
C VAL A 82 6.40 -13.20 3.80
N LEU A 83 5.08 -13.40 3.79
CA LEU A 83 4.23 -13.13 2.63
C LEU A 83 4.24 -11.64 2.24
N ALA A 84 4.25 -10.75 3.22
CA ALA A 84 4.35 -9.30 2.99
C ALA A 84 5.69 -8.93 2.34
N VAL A 85 6.81 -9.45 2.83
CA VAL A 85 8.14 -9.23 2.24
C VAL A 85 8.22 -9.79 0.81
N ILE A 86 7.66 -10.98 0.57
CA ILE A 86 7.56 -11.54 -0.79
C ILE A 86 6.73 -10.61 -1.68
N SER A 87 5.58 -10.12 -1.20
CA SER A 87 4.73 -9.19 -1.95
C SER A 87 5.45 -7.90 -2.31
N ILE A 88 6.23 -7.34 -1.38
CA ILE A 88 7.04 -6.14 -1.58
C ILE A 88 8.04 -6.34 -2.73
N ILE A 89 8.88 -7.35 -2.63
CA ILE A 89 9.96 -7.59 -3.61
C ILE A 89 9.40 -8.07 -4.95
N TYR A 90 8.47 -9.03 -4.92
CA TYR A 90 7.83 -9.56 -6.12
C TYR A 90 7.08 -8.45 -6.88
N GLY A 91 6.27 -7.65 -6.18
CA GLY A 91 5.53 -6.54 -6.79
C GLY A 91 6.46 -5.52 -7.45
N ALA A 92 7.57 -5.17 -6.80
CA ALA A 92 8.56 -4.25 -7.36
C ALA A 92 9.28 -4.81 -8.60
N LEU A 93 9.69 -6.09 -8.56
CA LEU A 93 10.31 -6.75 -9.72
C LEU A 93 9.32 -6.93 -10.87
N ALA A 94 8.08 -7.30 -10.57
CA ALA A 94 7.03 -7.43 -11.58
C ALA A 94 6.71 -6.07 -12.22
N ALA A 95 6.67 -4.97 -11.46
CA ALA A 95 6.51 -3.61 -11.98
C ALA A 95 7.66 -3.24 -12.94
N LEU A 96 8.90 -3.57 -12.57
CA LEU A 96 10.09 -3.29 -13.41
C LEU A 96 10.01 -4.02 -14.77
N ALA A 97 9.39 -5.19 -14.83
CA ALA A 97 9.26 -5.99 -16.05
C ALA A 97 8.12 -5.52 -16.98
N GLN A 98 7.24 -4.60 -16.54
CA GLN A 98 6.08 -4.20 -17.34
C GLN A 98 6.43 -3.22 -18.45
N GLU A 99 5.81 -3.43 -19.61
CA GLU A 99 5.77 -2.46 -20.73
C GLU A 99 4.41 -1.72 -20.78
N ASN A 100 3.36 -2.27 -20.17
CA ASN A 100 2.07 -1.61 -20.02
C ASN A 100 2.05 -0.73 -18.78
N MET A 101 1.79 0.57 -18.95
CA MET A 101 1.82 1.55 -17.85
C MET A 101 0.76 1.28 -16.78
N MET A 102 -0.45 0.82 -17.15
CA MET A 102 -1.50 0.52 -16.18
C MET A 102 -1.12 -0.69 -15.31
N ARG A 103 -0.56 -1.74 -15.92
CA ARG A 103 -0.05 -2.91 -15.19
C ARG A 103 1.15 -2.54 -14.31
N LEU A 104 2.04 -1.68 -14.79
CA LEU A 104 3.15 -1.18 -14.00
C LEU A 104 2.64 -0.53 -12.70
N VAL A 105 1.71 0.43 -12.82
CA VAL A 105 1.14 1.12 -11.64
C VAL A 105 0.39 0.13 -10.73
N ALA A 106 -0.29 -0.87 -11.26
CA ALA A 106 -0.94 -1.90 -10.46
C ALA A 106 0.08 -2.75 -9.66
N TYR A 107 1.18 -3.18 -10.28
CA TYR A 107 2.22 -3.93 -9.57
C TYR A 107 2.98 -3.09 -8.54
N THR A 108 3.15 -1.77 -8.76
CA THR A 108 3.67 -0.90 -7.70
C THR A 108 2.76 -0.93 -6.47
N SER A 109 1.44 -0.97 -6.69
CA SER A 109 0.47 -1.06 -5.60
C SER A 109 0.55 -2.40 -4.86
N VAL A 110 0.77 -3.52 -5.55
CA VAL A 110 1.02 -4.83 -4.89
C VAL A 110 2.22 -4.74 -3.93
N SER A 111 3.31 -4.08 -4.35
CA SER A 111 4.47 -3.84 -3.49
C SER A 111 4.11 -2.98 -2.27
N HIS A 112 3.41 -1.87 -2.48
CA HIS A 112 3.03 -0.94 -1.41
C HIS A 112 2.02 -1.55 -0.42
N PHE A 113 1.08 -2.40 -0.87
CA PHE A 113 0.22 -3.17 0.03
C PHE A 113 1.03 -4.14 0.90
N GLY A 114 2.09 -4.73 0.34
CA GLY A 114 3.05 -5.50 1.12
C GLY A 114 3.65 -4.70 2.29
N PHE A 115 4.06 -3.45 2.06
CA PHE A 115 4.55 -2.56 3.13
C PHE A 115 3.46 -2.26 4.17
N ILE A 116 2.22 -1.99 3.74
CA ILE A 116 1.13 -1.72 4.68
C ILE A 116 0.88 -2.95 5.57
N VAL A 117 0.80 -4.15 4.99
CA VAL A 117 0.59 -5.39 5.74
C VAL A 117 1.79 -5.69 6.65
N LEU A 118 3.02 -5.50 6.17
CA LEU A 118 4.23 -5.62 6.99
C LEU A 118 4.14 -4.73 8.23
N GLY A 119 3.77 -3.45 8.07
CA GLY A 119 3.66 -2.51 9.18
C GLY A 119 2.57 -2.87 10.17
N LEU A 120 1.41 -3.36 9.71
CA LEU A 120 0.32 -3.79 10.58
C LEU A 120 0.72 -4.98 11.45
N PHE A 121 1.38 -5.99 10.86
CA PHE A 121 1.71 -7.26 11.53
C PHE A 121 3.09 -7.26 12.20
N ALA A 122 3.93 -6.26 12.01
CA ALA A 122 5.11 -6.05 12.84
C ALA A 122 4.73 -5.70 14.30
N LEU A 123 3.50 -5.23 14.54
CA LEU A 123 2.92 -5.00 15.85
C LEU A 123 3.83 -4.13 16.74
N THR A 124 4.33 -3.03 16.19
CA THR A 124 4.94 -1.94 16.95
C THR A 124 4.13 -0.67 16.75
N PRO A 125 4.05 0.25 17.73
CA PRO A 125 3.29 1.49 17.56
C PRO A 125 3.72 2.27 16.31
N THR A 126 5.03 2.38 16.08
CA THR A 126 5.60 3.09 14.92
C THR A 126 5.25 2.42 13.59
N SER A 127 5.33 1.07 13.50
CA SER A 127 5.02 0.38 12.24
C SER A 127 3.54 0.41 11.91
N VAL A 128 2.67 0.26 12.91
CA VAL A 128 1.21 0.31 12.73
C VAL A 128 0.77 1.73 12.38
N ALA A 129 1.30 2.76 13.04
CA ALA A 129 1.05 4.15 12.68
C ALA A 129 1.52 4.48 11.25
N GLY A 130 2.72 4.00 10.88
CA GLY A 130 3.25 4.10 9.51
C GLY A 130 2.34 3.42 8.50
N ALA A 131 1.84 2.21 8.78
CA ALA A 131 0.92 1.49 7.90
C ALA A 131 -0.43 2.21 7.73
N ASN A 132 -1.01 2.72 8.82
CA ASN A 132 -2.25 3.50 8.78
C ASN A 132 -2.07 4.77 7.94
N LEU A 133 -0.97 5.50 8.14
CA LEU A 133 -0.64 6.67 7.34
C LEU A 133 -0.40 6.30 5.87
N TYR A 134 0.18 5.12 5.61
CA TYR A 134 0.45 4.66 4.26
C TYR A 134 -0.83 4.33 3.49
N MET A 135 -1.85 3.79 4.13
CA MET A 135 -3.16 3.58 3.48
C MET A 135 -3.68 4.88 2.86
N PHE A 136 -3.56 6.00 3.56
CA PHE A 136 -3.98 7.31 3.08
C PHE A 136 -3.05 7.86 1.99
N ASN A 137 -1.75 7.91 2.26
CA ASN A 137 -0.75 8.51 1.36
C ASN A 137 -0.62 7.74 0.04
N HIS A 138 -0.65 6.40 0.08
CA HIS A 138 -0.69 5.56 -1.10
C HIS A 138 -1.96 5.79 -1.92
N GLY A 139 -3.11 6.01 -1.27
CA GLY A 139 -4.36 6.34 -1.97
C GLY A 139 -4.21 7.58 -2.86
N ILE A 140 -3.69 8.68 -2.32
CA ILE A 140 -3.50 9.93 -3.05
C ILE A 140 -2.44 9.77 -4.15
N SER A 141 -1.29 9.17 -3.83
CA SER A 141 -0.19 8.96 -4.76
C SER A 141 -0.61 8.12 -5.96
N THR A 142 -1.27 7.01 -5.70
CA THR A 142 -1.74 6.08 -6.74
C THR A 142 -2.86 6.69 -7.59
N ALA A 143 -3.77 7.48 -6.98
CA ALA A 143 -4.79 8.19 -7.73
C ALA A 143 -4.17 9.19 -8.72
N ALA A 144 -3.21 10.00 -8.26
CA ALA A 144 -2.51 10.93 -9.13
C ALA A 144 -1.78 10.22 -10.28
N LEU A 145 -1.11 9.10 -9.99
CA LEU A 145 -0.34 8.36 -10.99
C LEU A 145 -1.26 7.70 -12.04
N PHE A 146 -2.34 7.02 -11.63
CA PHE A 146 -3.31 6.42 -12.56
C PHE A 146 -4.01 7.47 -13.43
N LEU A 147 -4.38 8.63 -12.87
CA LEU A 147 -5.02 9.70 -13.65
C LEU A 147 -4.05 10.26 -14.70
N LEU A 148 -2.80 10.55 -14.33
CA LEU A 148 -1.80 11.09 -15.26
C LEU A 148 -1.43 10.10 -16.36
N VAL A 149 -1.23 8.82 -16.01
CA VAL A 149 -1.05 7.75 -16.99
C VAL A 149 -2.29 7.64 -17.88
N GLY A 150 -3.49 7.73 -17.30
CA GLY A 150 -4.75 7.72 -18.05
C GLY A 150 -4.89 8.88 -19.03
N TYR A 151 -4.45 10.08 -18.66
CA TYR A 151 -4.45 11.22 -19.58
C TYR A 151 -3.48 11.04 -20.75
N LEU A 152 -2.33 10.38 -20.52
CA LEU A 152 -1.41 9.98 -21.60
C LEU A 152 -2.06 8.97 -22.53
N ILE A 153 -2.64 7.90 -21.97
CA ILE A 153 -3.30 6.84 -22.73
C ILE A 153 -4.44 7.39 -23.59
N LYS A 154 -5.28 8.27 -23.00
CA LYS A 154 -6.40 8.89 -23.71
C LYS A 154 -5.93 9.68 -24.96
N ARG A 155 -4.79 10.37 -24.86
CA ARG A 155 -4.24 11.18 -25.95
C ARG A 155 -3.58 10.34 -27.03
N ARG A 156 -2.77 9.37 -26.60
CA ARG A 156 -1.96 8.54 -27.53
C ARG A 156 -2.74 7.37 -28.12
N GLY A 157 -3.72 6.84 -27.34
CA GLY A 157 -4.46 5.64 -27.70
C GLY A 157 -3.69 4.33 -27.47
N SER A 158 -2.65 4.35 -26.61
CA SER A 158 -1.85 3.18 -26.26
C SER A 158 -1.47 3.19 -24.78
N THR A 159 -1.36 1.99 -24.19
CA THR A 159 -0.88 1.76 -22.83
C THR A 159 0.62 1.42 -22.77
N GLN A 160 1.24 1.15 -23.92
CA GLN A 160 2.61 0.66 -24.01
C GLN A 160 3.64 1.79 -23.86
N ILE A 161 4.62 1.60 -22.98
CA ILE A 161 5.71 2.57 -22.73
C ILE A 161 6.50 2.84 -24.03
N SER A 162 6.70 1.81 -24.88
CA SER A 162 7.42 1.92 -26.15
C SER A 162 6.79 2.87 -27.17
N ASP A 163 5.48 3.11 -27.05
CA ASP A 163 4.74 3.97 -28.00
C ASP A 163 4.84 5.45 -27.69
N PHE A 164 5.52 5.80 -26.61
CA PHE A 164 5.78 7.16 -26.18
C PHE A 164 7.25 7.52 -26.44
N GLY A 165 7.63 8.72 -26.04
CA GLY A 165 8.98 9.26 -26.13
C GLY A 165 8.92 10.76 -26.41
N GLY A 166 9.70 11.53 -25.67
CA GLY A 166 9.79 12.99 -25.85
C GLY A 166 8.52 13.76 -25.48
N VAL A 167 7.59 13.16 -24.71
CA VAL A 167 6.32 13.82 -24.32
C VAL A 167 6.56 15.15 -23.62
N GLN A 168 7.63 15.30 -22.82
CA GLN A 168 7.93 16.58 -22.16
C GLN A 168 8.14 17.76 -23.10
N LYS A 169 8.44 17.53 -24.38
CA LYS A 169 8.61 18.60 -25.36
C LYS A 169 7.29 19.13 -25.91
N VAL A 170 6.23 18.32 -25.85
CA VAL A 170 4.90 18.67 -26.35
C VAL A 170 3.89 18.93 -25.22
N ALA A 171 4.10 18.35 -24.05
CA ALA A 171 3.25 18.49 -22.87
C ALA A 171 4.10 18.60 -21.58
N PRO A 172 4.79 19.73 -21.38
CA PRO A 172 5.72 19.91 -20.25
C PRO A 172 5.04 19.92 -18.88
N ILE A 173 3.82 20.43 -18.74
CA ILE A 173 3.08 20.44 -17.46
C ILE A 173 2.65 19.02 -17.10
N LEU A 174 2.14 18.25 -18.06
CA LEU A 174 1.81 16.83 -17.85
C LEU A 174 3.05 16.04 -17.41
N ALA A 175 4.19 16.27 -18.07
CA ALA A 175 5.45 15.63 -17.73
C ALA A 175 5.92 16.01 -16.32
N GLY A 176 5.84 17.29 -15.94
CA GLY A 176 6.17 17.75 -14.58
C GLY A 176 5.26 17.13 -13.51
N PHE A 177 3.96 17.06 -13.76
CA PHE A 177 3.01 16.42 -12.84
C PHE A 177 3.24 14.92 -12.71
N LEU A 178 3.52 14.24 -13.83
CA LEU A 178 3.87 12.81 -13.80
C LEU A 178 5.19 12.56 -13.06
N LEU A 179 6.15 13.47 -13.16
CA LEU A 179 7.38 13.38 -12.38
C LEU A 179 7.09 13.44 -10.88
N ILE A 180 6.32 14.42 -10.41
CA ILE A 180 5.97 14.56 -9.00
C ILE A 180 5.20 13.33 -8.50
N ALA A 181 4.20 12.85 -9.25
CA ALA A 181 3.45 11.65 -8.88
C ALA A 181 4.34 10.39 -8.86
N GLY A 182 5.25 10.26 -9.82
CA GLY A 182 6.23 9.17 -9.86
C GLY A 182 7.21 9.24 -8.69
N LEU A 183 7.77 10.41 -8.39
CA LEU A 183 8.65 10.62 -7.23
C LEU A 183 7.92 10.33 -5.90
N SER A 184 6.63 10.61 -5.83
CA SER A 184 5.80 10.23 -4.68
C SER A 184 5.66 8.71 -4.57
N SER A 185 5.43 8.03 -5.69
CA SER A 185 5.29 6.55 -5.71
C SER A 185 6.58 5.82 -5.34
N LEU A 186 7.75 6.41 -5.56
CA LEU A 186 9.03 5.84 -5.10
C LEU A 186 9.45 6.30 -3.70
N SER A 187 8.53 6.95 -2.99
CA SER A 187 8.74 7.43 -1.61
C SER A 187 9.93 8.40 -1.47
N LEU A 188 9.99 9.42 -2.35
CA LEU A 188 11.03 10.45 -2.24
C LEU A 188 10.84 11.28 -0.96
N PRO A 189 11.90 11.54 -0.16
CA PRO A 189 11.84 12.45 0.98
C PRO A 189 11.24 13.81 0.61
N GLY A 190 10.32 14.31 1.45
CA GLY A 190 9.54 15.54 1.18
C GLY A 190 8.18 15.28 0.54
N LEU A 191 7.87 14.03 0.15
CA LEU A 191 6.55 13.61 -0.32
C LEU A 191 5.89 12.64 0.67
N ALA A 192 4.58 12.69 0.76
CA ALA A 192 3.80 12.02 1.81
C ALA A 192 4.08 10.51 1.99
N PRO A 193 4.23 9.67 0.94
CA PRO A 193 4.50 8.25 1.10
C PRO A 193 5.82 7.94 1.82
N PHE A 194 6.84 8.80 1.72
CA PHE A 194 8.12 8.58 2.40
C PHE A 194 7.97 8.42 3.91
N ILE A 195 7.21 9.31 4.55
CA ILE A 195 7.03 9.28 6.02
C ILE A 195 6.38 7.97 6.45
N SER A 196 5.40 7.52 5.68
CA SER A 196 4.67 6.28 5.94
C SER A 196 5.58 5.06 5.79
N GLU A 197 6.28 4.96 4.67
CA GLU A 197 7.15 3.83 4.34
C GLU A 197 8.34 3.75 5.31
N PHE A 198 8.95 4.89 5.58
CA PHE A 198 10.01 4.99 6.58
C PHE A 198 9.51 4.58 7.97
N GLY A 199 8.32 5.01 8.38
CA GLY A 199 7.69 4.60 9.65
C GLY A 199 7.46 3.08 9.73
N VAL A 200 7.00 2.46 8.63
CA VAL A 200 6.87 0.99 8.56
C VAL A 200 8.22 0.31 8.72
N ILE A 201 9.24 0.72 7.95
CA ILE A 201 10.58 0.11 7.99
C ILE A 201 11.21 0.30 9.38
N ALA A 202 11.21 1.52 9.92
CA ALA A 202 11.79 1.84 11.22
C ALA A 202 11.12 1.07 12.36
N GLY A 203 9.78 1.02 12.36
CA GLY A 203 9.03 0.27 13.36
C GLY A 203 9.23 -1.26 13.20
N THR A 204 9.28 -1.78 11.98
CA THR A 204 9.53 -3.21 11.73
C THR A 204 10.93 -3.62 12.14
N TRP A 205 11.92 -2.74 11.98
CA TRP A 205 13.31 -3.02 12.34
C TRP A 205 13.49 -3.47 13.79
N THR A 206 12.70 -2.95 14.70
CA THR A 206 12.81 -3.27 16.14
C THR A 206 12.47 -4.72 16.48
N LYS A 207 11.57 -5.36 15.74
CA LYS A 207 11.14 -6.76 15.97
C LYS A 207 11.63 -7.73 14.87
N TYR A 208 11.67 -7.26 13.61
CA TYR A 208 12.00 -8.08 12.44
C TYR A 208 13.02 -7.37 11.53
N PRO A 209 14.29 -7.19 11.99
CA PRO A 209 15.31 -6.41 11.26
C PRO A 209 15.59 -6.98 9.87
N TRP A 210 15.55 -8.31 9.69
CA TRP A 210 15.70 -8.94 8.39
C TRP A 210 14.60 -8.55 7.39
N ALA A 211 13.33 -8.48 7.85
CA ALA A 211 12.20 -8.11 7.02
C ALA A 211 12.28 -6.63 6.60
N ALA A 212 12.60 -5.74 7.54
CA ALA A 212 12.84 -4.33 7.27
C ALA A 212 14.00 -4.11 6.30
N GLY A 213 15.12 -4.81 6.48
CA GLY A 213 16.30 -4.72 5.60
C GLY A 213 16.02 -5.18 4.17
N ILE A 214 15.32 -6.31 3.99
CA ILE A 214 14.93 -6.79 2.67
C ILE A 214 13.92 -5.83 2.03
N SER A 215 12.94 -5.35 2.79
CA SER A 215 11.93 -4.41 2.29
C SER A 215 12.54 -3.08 1.83
N ALA A 216 13.59 -2.61 2.48
CA ALA A 216 14.30 -1.39 2.06
C ALA A 216 14.90 -1.49 0.64
N ILE A 217 15.23 -2.71 0.17
CA ILE A 217 15.71 -2.93 -1.22
C ILE A 217 14.62 -2.54 -2.23
N ALA A 218 13.34 -2.71 -1.88
CA ALA A 218 12.25 -2.35 -2.78
C ALA A 218 12.15 -0.85 -3.06
N MET A 219 12.64 0.01 -2.16
CA MET A 219 12.73 1.46 -2.42
C MET A 219 13.69 1.76 -3.59
N VAL A 220 14.80 1.02 -3.67
CA VAL A 220 15.73 1.12 -4.81
C VAL A 220 15.07 0.63 -6.10
N LEU A 221 14.36 -0.51 -6.02
CA LEU A 221 13.61 -1.04 -7.16
C LEU A 221 12.52 -0.07 -7.62
N ALA A 222 11.86 0.63 -6.68
CA ALA A 222 10.87 1.65 -6.97
C ALA A 222 11.48 2.80 -7.78
N GLY A 223 12.66 3.27 -7.41
CA GLY A 223 13.42 4.23 -8.20
C GLY A 223 13.66 3.74 -9.63
N LEU A 224 14.04 2.47 -9.79
CA LEU A 224 14.34 1.91 -11.11
C LEU A 224 13.11 1.84 -12.02
N TYR A 225 11.97 1.29 -11.57
CA TYR A 225 10.80 1.14 -12.45
C TYR A 225 10.13 2.49 -12.77
N ILE A 226 10.05 3.42 -11.81
CA ILE A 226 9.49 4.76 -12.05
C ILE A 226 10.38 5.57 -12.99
N MET A 227 11.70 5.60 -12.73
CA MET A 227 12.61 6.37 -13.59
C MET A 227 12.73 5.75 -14.98
N ARG A 228 12.67 4.41 -15.11
CA ARG A 228 12.60 3.75 -16.42
C ARG A 228 11.35 4.14 -17.18
N MET A 229 10.16 4.08 -16.56
CA MET A 229 8.90 4.50 -17.17
C MET A 229 8.99 5.98 -17.58
N TYR A 230 9.37 6.87 -16.67
CA TYR A 230 9.45 8.30 -16.93
C TYR A 230 10.45 8.62 -18.06
N LYS A 231 11.66 8.07 -18.00
CA LYS A 231 12.69 8.29 -19.02
C LYS A 231 12.21 7.85 -20.40
N ARG A 232 11.60 6.68 -20.52
CA ARG A 232 11.15 6.15 -21.82
C ARG A 232 9.95 6.89 -22.40
N THR A 233 9.07 7.41 -21.55
CA THR A 233 7.87 8.12 -22.01
C THR A 233 8.09 9.62 -22.21
N MET A 234 8.82 10.26 -21.29
CA MET A 234 8.91 11.72 -21.25
C MET A 234 10.12 12.29 -21.98
N THR A 235 11.27 11.59 -21.98
CA THR A 235 12.52 12.13 -22.53
C THR A 235 12.77 11.71 -23.98
N GLY A 236 13.69 12.40 -24.66
CA GLY A 236 14.08 12.10 -26.04
C GLY A 236 13.42 13.00 -27.08
N LEU A 237 13.40 12.51 -28.31
CA LEU A 237 12.72 13.20 -29.42
C LEU A 237 11.30 12.62 -29.59
N PRO A 238 10.27 13.48 -29.65
CA PRO A 238 8.91 13.02 -29.85
C PRO A 238 8.74 12.45 -31.26
N SER A 239 8.11 11.27 -31.34
CA SER A 239 7.73 10.68 -32.64
C SER A 239 6.67 11.55 -33.33
N PRO A 240 6.50 11.41 -34.65
CA PRO A 240 5.44 12.14 -35.38
C PRO A 240 4.07 11.97 -34.75
N THR A 241 3.74 10.74 -34.34
CA THR A 241 2.45 10.42 -33.70
C THR A 241 2.30 11.07 -32.32
N VAL A 242 3.37 11.17 -31.55
CA VAL A 242 3.35 11.87 -30.25
C VAL A 242 3.15 13.37 -30.45
N LYS A 243 3.81 13.98 -31.45
CA LYS A 243 3.63 15.40 -31.79
C LYS A 243 2.21 15.73 -32.21
N GLU A 244 1.57 14.84 -32.98
CA GLU A 244 0.22 15.03 -33.50
C GLU A 244 -0.87 14.82 -32.44
N LYS A 245 -0.74 13.74 -31.63
CA LYS A 245 -1.83 13.30 -30.75
C LYS A 245 -1.71 13.75 -29.31
N VAL A 246 -0.48 13.95 -28.79
CA VAL A 246 -0.29 14.32 -27.39
C VAL A 246 -0.33 15.83 -27.23
N SER A 247 -1.34 16.31 -26.53
CA SER A 247 -1.53 17.70 -26.15
C SER A 247 -1.34 17.89 -24.65
N GLU A 248 -1.16 19.15 -24.24
CA GLU A 248 -1.04 19.53 -22.83
C GLU A 248 -2.36 19.27 -22.05
N LEU A 249 -2.25 19.21 -20.73
CA LEU A 249 -3.40 19.06 -19.84
C LEU A 249 -4.38 20.22 -20.00
N SER A 250 -5.66 19.89 -20.15
CA SER A 250 -6.74 20.86 -20.09
C SER A 250 -6.84 21.49 -18.69
N MET A 251 -7.50 22.64 -18.58
CA MET A 251 -7.70 23.30 -17.27
C MET A 251 -8.47 22.40 -16.31
N ALA A 252 -9.48 21.66 -16.78
CA ALA A 252 -10.23 20.71 -15.94
C ALA A 252 -9.34 19.60 -15.39
N GLU A 253 -8.48 19.00 -16.22
CA GLU A 253 -7.54 17.96 -15.79
C GLU A 253 -6.51 18.49 -14.78
N ARG A 254 -6.04 19.74 -14.95
CA ARG A 254 -5.14 20.39 -13.98
C ARG A 254 -5.83 20.60 -12.64
N TRP A 255 -7.08 21.07 -12.62
CA TRP A 255 -7.85 21.24 -11.38
C TRP A 255 -8.12 19.94 -10.64
N ILE A 256 -8.14 18.80 -11.32
CA ILE A 256 -8.26 17.47 -10.68
C ILE A 256 -6.91 17.03 -10.08
N ILE A 257 -5.79 17.25 -10.79
CA ILE A 257 -4.47 16.76 -10.37
C ILE A 257 -3.80 17.65 -9.32
N ILE A 258 -3.92 18.98 -9.45
CA ILE A 258 -3.24 19.94 -8.54
C ILE A 258 -3.55 19.66 -7.07
N PRO A 259 -4.80 19.44 -6.63
CA PRO A 259 -5.09 19.14 -5.23
C PRO A 259 -4.41 17.85 -4.74
N LEU A 260 -4.33 16.80 -5.57
CA LEU A 260 -3.68 15.56 -5.22
C LEU A 260 -2.17 15.78 -5.03
N LEU A 261 -1.51 16.47 -5.96
CA LEU A 261 -0.09 16.78 -5.84
C LEU A 261 0.20 17.72 -4.66
N ALA A 262 -0.68 18.70 -4.42
CA ALA A 262 -0.56 19.58 -3.28
C ALA A 262 -0.64 18.82 -1.95
N LEU A 263 -1.58 17.88 -1.81
CA LEU A 263 -1.69 17.02 -0.63
C LEU A 263 -0.44 16.14 -0.44
N LEU A 264 0.15 15.61 -1.52
CA LEU A 264 1.38 14.83 -1.44
C LEU A 264 2.56 15.63 -0.89
N ILE A 265 2.65 16.91 -1.26
CA ILE A 265 3.70 17.82 -0.77
C ILE A 265 3.38 18.26 0.67
N VAL A 266 2.15 18.70 0.93
CA VAL A 266 1.74 19.19 2.26
C VAL A 266 1.94 18.11 3.31
N PHE A 267 1.42 16.91 3.09
CA PHE A 267 1.59 15.81 4.06
C PHE A 267 3.00 15.19 4.07
N GLY A 268 3.80 15.47 3.03
CA GLY A 268 5.21 15.11 3.01
C GLY A 268 6.09 16.04 3.88
N VAL A 269 5.67 17.31 4.02
CA VAL A 269 6.38 18.31 4.83
C VAL A 269 5.74 18.48 6.22
N TYR A 270 4.42 18.41 6.29
CA TYR A 270 3.65 18.61 7.53
C TYR A 270 2.62 17.47 7.73
N PRO A 271 3.07 16.30 8.21
CA PRO A 271 2.20 15.13 8.41
C PRO A 271 1.34 15.20 9.67
N THR A 272 1.62 16.14 10.58
CA THR A 272 1.01 16.25 11.92
C THR A 272 -0.51 16.16 11.92
N PRO A 273 -1.28 16.77 10.98
CA PRO A 273 -2.73 16.66 10.99
C PRO A 273 -3.25 15.22 10.87
N LEU A 274 -2.54 14.37 10.14
CA LEU A 274 -2.88 12.95 10.00
C LEU A 274 -2.31 12.11 11.15
N THR A 275 -1.05 12.31 11.51
CA THR A 275 -0.39 11.51 12.55
C THR A 275 -0.97 11.74 13.92
N SER A 276 -1.48 12.94 14.24
CA SER A 276 -2.15 13.22 15.51
C SER A 276 -3.43 12.40 15.74
N VAL A 277 -4.08 11.98 14.63
CA VAL A 277 -5.27 11.12 14.68
C VAL A 277 -4.89 9.63 14.65
N LEU A 278 -3.90 9.27 13.82
CA LEU A 278 -3.56 7.87 13.54
C LEU A 278 -2.65 7.23 14.62
N ASN A 279 -1.76 8.01 15.25
CA ASN A 279 -0.84 7.46 16.24
C ASN A 279 -1.54 6.93 17.50
N PRO A 280 -2.51 7.63 18.12
CA PRO A 280 -3.21 7.10 19.29
C PRO A 280 -3.96 5.78 19.00
N ASP A 281 -4.56 5.66 17.81
CA ASP A 281 -5.28 4.44 17.40
C ASP A 281 -4.31 3.26 17.20
N ALA A 282 -3.11 3.53 16.65
CA ALA A 282 -2.05 2.54 16.52
C ALA A 282 -1.52 2.05 17.88
N GLU A 283 -1.22 2.97 18.79
CA GLU A 283 -0.74 2.66 20.15
C GLU A 283 -1.78 1.84 20.92
N GLN A 284 -3.05 2.24 20.84
CA GLN A 284 -4.15 1.53 21.49
C GLN A 284 -4.28 0.10 20.95
N THR A 285 -4.22 -0.08 19.64
CA THR A 285 -4.35 -1.40 18.99
C THR A 285 -3.19 -2.30 19.38
N VAL A 286 -1.95 -1.81 19.34
CA VAL A 286 -0.77 -2.60 19.73
C VAL A 286 -0.85 -2.99 21.20
N SER A 287 -1.14 -2.04 22.09
CA SER A 287 -1.28 -2.33 23.52
C SER A 287 -2.40 -3.33 23.81
N PHE A 288 -3.48 -3.31 23.05
CA PHE A 288 -4.56 -4.28 23.16
C PHE A 288 -4.10 -5.69 22.77
N VAL A 289 -3.39 -5.83 21.64
CA VAL A 289 -2.85 -7.13 21.21
C VAL A 289 -1.82 -7.64 22.20
N GLU A 290 -0.90 -6.81 22.68
CA GLU A 290 0.11 -7.19 23.67
C GLU A 290 -0.51 -7.67 24.99
N LYS A 291 -1.55 -7.00 25.49
CA LYS A 291 -2.29 -7.43 26.68
C LYS A 291 -3.00 -8.76 26.46
N ALA A 292 -3.53 -9.02 25.26
CA ALA A 292 -4.22 -10.25 24.94
C ALA A 292 -3.28 -11.45 24.77
N THR A 293 -2.01 -11.22 24.38
CA THR A 293 -1.01 -12.25 24.06
C THR A 293 0.06 -12.41 25.15
N GLY A 294 0.15 -11.47 26.11
CA GLY A 294 1.16 -11.48 27.17
C GLY A 294 1.04 -12.64 28.13
N PRO A 295 2.14 -13.03 28.84
CA PRO A 295 2.23 -14.24 29.65
C PRO A 295 1.26 -14.32 30.84
N ASN A 296 0.64 -13.21 31.24
CA ASN A 296 -0.33 -13.18 32.35
C ASN A 296 -1.75 -13.66 31.97
N ASN A 297 -2.05 -13.89 30.69
CA ASN A 297 -3.35 -14.41 30.26
C ASN A 297 -3.40 -15.93 30.01
N ALA A 298 -2.31 -16.65 30.28
CA ALA A 298 -2.24 -18.10 30.16
C ALA A 298 -2.93 -18.86 31.32
N THR A 299 -3.43 -18.18 32.37
CA THR A 299 -3.93 -18.79 33.62
C THR A 299 -5.39 -18.49 33.94
N SER A 300 -6.24 -18.21 32.98
CA SER A 300 -7.70 -18.29 33.17
C SER A 300 -8.28 -19.47 32.40
N GLU A 301 -7.79 -20.69 32.67
CA GLU A 301 -8.63 -21.87 32.48
C GLU A 301 -9.78 -21.80 33.50
N PRO A 302 -11.03 -22.09 33.12
CA PRO A 302 -12.13 -22.11 34.06
C PRO A 302 -11.86 -23.20 35.10
N THR A 303 -11.66 -22.75 36.33
CA THR A 303 -11.62 -23.66 37.50
C THR A 303 -12.94 -24.46 37.48
N THR A 304 -12.86 -25.73 37.13
CA THR A 304 -13.94 -26.68 37.31
C THR A 304 -14.25 -26.65 38.79
N ILE A 305 -15.39 -26.07 39.17
CA ILE A 305 -15.96 -26.22 40.50
C ILE A 305 -16.37 -27.69 40.62
N THR A 306 -15.49 -28.51 41.17
CA THR A 306 -15.86 -29.82 41.73
C THR A 306 -16.75 -29.52 42.92
N GLN A 307 -18.07 -29.69 42.75
CA GLN A 307 -18.98 -29.86 43.85
C GLN A 307 -18.59 -31.15 44.58
N GLY A 308 -17.84 -31.01 45.66
CA GLY A 308 -17.64 -32.05 46.65
C GLY A 308 -18.93 -32.18 47.46
N GLY A 309 -19.56 -33.32 47.27
CA GLY A 309 -20.77 -33.67 48.01
C GLY A 309 -20.49 -33.91 49.48
N ALA A 310 -21.44 -33.54 50.20
CA ALA A 310 -22.15 -34.11 51.35
C ALA A 310 -21.44 -35.03 52.35
N HIS A 311 -21.51 -34.74 53.57
CA HIS A 311 -22.24 -35.60 54.56
C HIS A 311 -22.66 -34.70 55.71
#